data_6635f4d36403b405a69516af03e51b5f
#
_entry.id   6635f4d36403b405a69516af03e51b5f
#
_cell.length_a   1.000
_cell.length_b   1.000
_cell.length_c   1.000
_cell.angle_alpha   90.00
_cell.angle_beta   90.00
_cell.angle_gamma   90.00
#
_symmetry.space_group_name_H-M   'P 1'
#
loop_
_entity.id
_entity.type
_entity.pdbx_description
1 polymer ?
#
loop_
_entity_poly.entity_id
_entity_poly.type
_entity_poly.pdbx_seq_one_letter_code
_entity_poly.pdbx_strand_id
1 'polypeptide(L)'
;MPERLASTPADKQITEMVGSGPFIFAKEEFQPGHKVVYRRNPDYVARSEPPSGTAGGKVPKVDRIEWLYIPDQGTALNALTAGEVDWWQQVPTDVVPALEKTPEVKVAELEPIRYIGQIVFNHLQPPFNNAKLRRAVLYGIDQAAYLAAIAGDKRFSSICYSLFGCGVPMSTEAGAEPLKGPRDMAAIKQMAAESGYNGEPAVVLDATDFGVAHTMALVTADLLQRLGLTVDLQAMDWGSVLGRRTKKDPVERGGWSMFFGSLAGADALDPAIHLSLRGSGEKAWFGWPTDAKLEELRERWIFTEDEPTRKQLAAEIQQQAYQSLPIISVGQFAIPTAYRSTLSGIVPSPVIVMWNVEKK
;
A
#
# COMPACT_ATOMS: atom_id res chain seq x y z
N MET A 1 20.42 8.36 7.40
CA MET A 1 20.44 7.96 8.83
C MET A 1 21.87 8.06 9.33
N PRO A 2 22.15 8.59 10.51
CA PRO A 2 23.51 8.64 11.08
C PRO A 2 24.08 7.22 11.31
N GLU A 3 25.38 7.06 11.12
CA GLU A 3 26.07 5.76 11.27
C GLU A 3 25.81 5.10 12.63
N ARG A 4 25.83 5.89 13.71
CA ARG A 4 25.54 5.41 15.08
C ARG A 4 24.16 4.76 15.24
N LEU A 5 23.21 5.05 14.36
CA LEU A 5 21.87 4.48 14.37
C LEU A 5 21.73 3.27 13.43
N ALA A 6 22.70 3.06 12.53
CA ALA A 6 22.64 2.00 11.52
C ALA A 6 22.73 0.59 12.13
N SER A 7 23.37 0.47 13.30
CA SER A 7 23.49 -0.78 14.05
C SER A 7 22.32 -1.05 15.02
N THR A 8 21.30 -0.17 15.06
CA THR A 8 20.13 -0.39 15.92
C THR A 8 19.38 -1.65 15.45
N PRO A 9 19.13 -2.64 16.32
CA PRO A 9 18.38 -3.83 15.96
C PRO A 9 17.01 -3.47 15.39
N ALA A 10 16.51 -4.26 14.43
CA ALA A 10 15.26 -4.01 13.73
C ALA A 10 14.01 -4.00 14.66
N ASP A 11 14.09 -4.65 15.82
CA ASP A 11 13.06 -4.67 16.87
C ASP A 11 13.15 -3.48 17.85
N LYS A 12 14.15 -2.62 17.70
CA LYS A 12 14.31 -1.41 18.53
C LYS A 12 13.84 -0.17 17.79
N GLN A 13 12.98 0.60 18.44
CA GLN A 13 12.55 1.88 17.91
C GLN A 13 13.68 2.92 18.00
N ILE A 14 13.94 3.60 16.88
CA ILE A 14 14.85 4.75 16.85
C ILE A 14 14.16 5.94 17.50
N THR A 15 14.81 6.57 18.47
CA THR A 15 14.28 7.72 19.21
C THR A 15 14.81 9.06 18.74
N GLU A 16 15.84 9.04 17.87
CA GLU A 16 16.42 10.23 17.25
C GLU A 16 15.94 10.39 15.80
N MET A 17 15.34 11.54 15.49
CA MET A 17 14.88 11.87 14.13
C MET A 17 15.91 12.81 13.47
N VAL A 18 17.12 12.30 13.22
CA VAL A 18 18.23 13.06 12.63
C VAL A 18 18.45 12.60 11.19
N GLY A 19 18.37 13.54 10.27
CA GLY A 19 18.67 13.35 8.84
C GLY A 19 19.69 14.37 8.34
N SER A 20 20.05 14.26 7.06
CA SER A 20 20.92 15.20 6.34
C SER A 20 20.15 16.01 5.29
N GLY A 21 18.83 16.12 5.44
CA GLY A 21 17.95 16.75 4.47
C GLY A 21 17.78 18.27 4.66
N PRO A 22 16.98 18.90 3.79
CA PRO A 22 16.73 20.34 3.81
C PRO A 22 15.87 20.84 4.97
N PHE A 23 15.31 19.93 5.78
CA PHE A 23 14.48 20.28 6.92
C PHE A 23 14.89 19.48 8.16
N ILE A 24 14.76 20.11 9.32
CA ILE A 24 15.07 19.57 10.65
C ILE A 24 13.76 19.33 11.39
N PHE A 25 13.59 18.15 11.97
CA PHE A 25 12.47 17.83 12.84
C PHE A 25 12.53 18.65 14.13
N ALA A 26 11.47 19.40 14.42
CA ALA A 26 11.32 20.20 15.64
C ALA A 26 10.69 19.35 16.76
N LYS A 27 11.56 18.60 17.48
CA LYS A 27 11.12 17.64 18.50
C LYS A 27 10.28 18.29 19.59
N GLU A 28 10.62 19.52 19.97
CA GLU A 28 9.95 20.31 21.03
C GLU A 28 8.53 20.71 20.68
N GLU A 29 8.18 20.69 19.38
CA GLU A 29 6.84 21.01 18.89
C GLU A 29 6.05 19.77 18.45
N PHE A 30 6.65 18.59 18.57
CA PHE A 30 6.00 17.34 18.21
C PHE A 30 4.90 17.00 19.21
N GLN A 31 3.69 16.79 18.71
CA GLN A 31 2.52 16.36 19.48
C GLN A 31 1.99 15.06 18.86
N PRO A 32 2.25 13.90 19.45
CA PRO A 32 1.79 12.61 18.93
C PRO A 32 0.27 12.61 18.67
N GLY A 33 -0.14 12.13 17.49
CA GLY A 33 -1.55 12.09 17.09
C GLY A 33 -2.16 13.45 16.73
N HIS A 34 -1.39 14.53 16.74
CA HIS A 34 -1.90 15.86 16.43
C HIS A 34 -1.04 16.63 15.43
N LYS A 35 0.27 16.80 15.71
CA LYS A 35 1.10 17.69 14.90
C LYS A 35 2.56 17.23 14.83
N VAL A 36 3.13 17.32 13.61
CA VAL A 36 4.58 17.18 13.36
C VAL A 36 5.10 18.46 12.72
N VAL A 37 6.23 18.97 13.19
CA VAL A 37 6.80 20.22 12.72
C VAL A 37 8.21 20.02 12.20
N TYR A 38 8.50 20.65 11.07
CA TYR A 38 9.86 20.73 10.50
C TYR A 38 10.22 22.17 10.23
N ARG A 39 11.49 22.52 10.43
CA ARG A 39 12.07 23.82 10.14
C ARG A 39 13.15 23.70 9.06
N ARG A 40 13.33 24.73 8.26
CA ARG A 40 14.44 24.79 7.29
C ARG A 40 15.77 24.50 7.98
N ASN A 41 16.58 23.67 7.35
CA ASN A 41 17.94 23.41 7.77
C ASN A 41 18.87 24.50 7.16
N PRO A 42 19.43 25.40 7.96
CA PRO A 42 20.30 26.47 7.45
C PRO A 42 21.63 25.97 6.90
N ASP A 43 22.08 24.79 7.35
CA ASP A 43 23.37 24.20 6.95
C ASP A 43 23.24 23.31 5.72
N TYR A 44 22.01 23.13 5.20
CA TYR A 44 21.80 22.26 4.06
C TYR A 44 22.16 22.95 2.75
N VAL A 45 23.07 22.34 2.00
CA VAL A 45 23.46 22.78 0.65
C VAL A 45 22.77 21.86 -0.37
N ALA A 46 21.86 22.44 -1.15
CA ALA A 46 21.18 21.70 -2.22
C ALA A 46 22.14 21.38 -3.37
N ARG A 47 21.97 20.25 -4.00
CA ARG A 47 22.65 19.90 -5.25
C ARG A 47 22.16 20.81 -6.37
N SER A 48 22.98 20.99 -7.40
CA SER A 48 22.68 21.88 -8.54
C SER A 48 21.79 21.24 -9.61
N GLU A 49 21.66 19.92 -9.59
CA GLU A 49 20.84 19.20 -10.58
C GLU A 49 19.35 19.52 -10.41
N PRO A 50 18.56 19.47 -11.49
CA PRO A 50 17.12 19.64 -11.38
C PRO A 50 16.47 18.65 -10.40
N PRO A 51 15.39 19.03 -9.71
CA PRO A 51 14.66 18.11 -8.83
C PRO A 51 14.04 16.97 -9.64
N SER A 52 14.08 15.74 -9.07
CA SER A 52 13.50 14.55 -9.67
C SER A 52 13.00 13.64 -8.55
N GLY A 53 11.72 13.72 -8.18
CA GLY A 53 11.15 12.98 -7.07
C GLY A 53 11.96 13.15 -5.78
N THR A 54 12.51 12.05 -5.27
CA THR A 54 13.39 12.05 -4.09
C THR A 54 14.86 12.29 -4.40
N ALA A 55 15.23 12.51 -5.66
CA ALA A 55 16.60 12.78 -6.14
C ALA A 55 16.78 14.23 -6.62
N GLY A 56 18.00 14.57 -7.07
CA GLY A 56 18.33 15.89 -7.59
C GLY A 56 18.42 16.98 -6.53
N GLY A 57 18.23 18.22 -6.94
CA GLY A 57 18.28 19.41 -6.07
C GLY A 57 17.06 19.53 -5.17
N LYS A 58 17.26 19.50 -3.87
CA LYS A 58 16.21 19.58 -2.83
C LYS A 58 16.22 20.95 -2.17
N VAL A 59 15.74 21.98 -2.86
CA VAL A 59 15.82 23.37 -2.39
C VAL A 59 14.69 23.68 -1.41
N PRO A 60 14.97 23.97 -0.12
CA PRO A 60 13.94 24.40 0.82
C PRO A 60 13.53 25.86 0.52
N LYS A 61 12.30 26.08 0.06
CA LYS A 61 11.77 27.41 -0.24
C LYS A 61 10.81 27.94 0.80
N VAL A 62 10.38 27.11 1.76
CA VAL A 62 9.60 27.48 2.92
C VAL A 62 10.45 27.34 4.18
N ASP A 63 10.16 28.14 5.21
CA ASP A 63 10.93 28.15 6.46
C ASP A 63 10.43 27.09 7.45
N ARG A 64 9.14 26.75 7.34
CA ARG A 64 8.47 25.88 8.28
C ARG A 64 7.40 25.04 7.59
N ILE A 65 7.28 23.78 8.01
CA ILE A 65 6.27 22.83 7.58
C ILE A 65 5.57 22.29 8.82
N GLU A 66 4.25 22.36 8.83
CA GLU A 66 3.42 21.74 9.87
C GLU A 66 2.54 20.67 9.23
N TRP A 67 2.66 19.43 9.71
CA TRP A 67 1.76 18.34 9.39
C TRP A 67 0.73 18.23 10.49
N LEU A 68 -0.52 18.50 10.15
CA LEU A 68 -1.64 18.42 11.07
C LEU A 68 -2.42 17.13 10.82
N TYR A 69 -2.75 16.41 11.88
CA TYR A 69 -3.66 15.28 11.79
C TYR A 69 -5.09 15.76 12.01
N ILE A 70 -5.89 15.68 10.95
CA ILE A 70 -7.32 16.06 10.95
C ILE A 70 -8.12 14.81 10.57
N PRO A 71 -8.67 14.06 11.54
CA PRO A 71 -9.31 12.76 11.28
C PRO A 71 -10.64 12.87 10.54
N ASP A 72 -11.39 13.97 10.74
CA ASP A 72 -12.69 14.17 10.10
C ASP A 72 -12.52 14.80 8.71
N GLN A 73 -13.04 14.11 7.69
CA GLN A 73 -12.90 14.53 6.29
C GLN A 73 -13.61 15.84 5.98
N GLY A 74 -14.76 16.11 6.61
CA GLY A 74 -15.48 17.36 6.44
C GLY A 74 -14.71 18.55 7.01
N THR A 75 -14.08 18.35 8.17
CA THR A 75 -13.18 19.33 8.79
C THR A 75 -11.96 19.58 7.91
N ALA A 76 -11.34 18.55 7.35
CA ALA A 76 -10.18 18.68 6.45
C ALA A 76 -10.55 19.44 5.15
N LEU A 77 -11.72 19.13 4.56
CA LEU A 77 -12.25 19.83 3.40
C LEU A 77 -12.44 21.32 3.69
N ASN A 78 -13.09 21.65 4.81
CA ASN A 78 -13.34 23.03 5.22
C ASN A 78 -12.02 23.78 5.50
N ALA A 79 -11.08 23.17 6.20
CA ALA A 79 -9.78 23.76 6.51
C ALA A 79 -8.99 24.11 5.22
N LEU A 80 -9.00 23.21 4.22
CA LEU A 80 -8.34 23.48 2.94
C LEU A 80 -9.05 24.59 2.15
N THR A 81 -10.38 24.56 2.08
CA THR A 81 -11.14 25.55 1.32
C THR A 81 -11.11 26.93 1.97
N ALA A 82 -11.13 27.00 3.30
CA ALA A 82 -10.96 28.24 4.07
C ALA A 82 -9.51 28.77 4.06
N GLY A 83 -8.52 27.96 3.68
CA GLY A 83 -7.11 28.35 3.68
C GLY A 83 -6.42 28.25 5.04
N GLU A 84 -7.00 27.52 5.98
CA GLU A 84 -6.40 27.21 7.27
C GLU A 84 -5.25 26.18 7.11
N VAL A 85 -5.36 25.30 6.10
CA VAL A 85 -4.27 24.44 5.65
C VAL A 85 -4.00 24.66 4.15
N ASP A 86 -2.77 24.44 3.74
CA ASP A 86 -2.34 24.68 2.36
C ASP A 86 -2.41 23.42 1.49
N TRP A 87 -2.38 22.23 2.10
CA TRP A 87 -2.27 20.97 1.38
C TRP A 87 -2.92 19.83 2.16
N TRP A 88 -3.82 19.09 1.50
CA TRP A 88 -4.40 17.86 2.01
C TRP A 88 -3.79 16.67 1.27
N GLN A 89 -3.01 15.87 1.99
CA GLN A 89 -2.15 14.83 1.41
C GLN A 89 -2.91 13.71 0.71
N GLN A 90 -3.93 13.16 1.35
CA GLN A 90 -4.69 12.01 0.86
C GLN A 90 -6.16 12.36 0.87
N VAL A 91 -6.66 12.76 -0.30
CA VAL A 91 -8.05 13.18 -0.47
C VAL A 91 -8.90 11.95 -0.82
N PRO A 92 -9.96 11.69 -0.05
CA PRO A 92 -10.96 10.71 -0.46
C PRO A 92 -11.58 11.10 -1.81
N THR A 93 -11.74 10.12 -2.70
CA THR A 93 -12.17 10.40 -4.07
C THR A 93 -13.60 10.94 -4.18
N ASP A 94 -14.44 10.68 -3.20
CA ASP A 94 -15.82 11.19 -3.11
C ASP A 94 -15.90 12.69 -2.84
N VAL A 95 -14.88 13.30 -2.21
CA VAL A 95 -14.83 14.77 -2.00
C VAL A 95 -14.14 15.53 -3.15
N VAL A 96 -13.46 14.83 -4.05
CA VAL A 96 -12.78 15.45 -5.21
C VAL A 96 -13.70 16.36 -6.03
N PRO A 97 -14.96 15.98 -6.38
CA PRO A 97 -15.84 16.86 -7.13
C PRO A 97 -16.19 18.18 -6.44
N ALA A 98 -16.14 18.23 -5.10
CA ALA A 98 -16.33 19.48 -4.35
C ALA A 98 -15.09 20.37 -4.41
N LEU A 99 -13.90 19.79 -4.26
CA LEU A 99 -12.63 20.49 -4.36
C LEU A 99 -12.36 21.05 -5.77
N GLU A 100 -12.72 20.31 -6.82
CA GLU A 100 -12.58 20.76 -8.23
C GLU A 100 -13.46 21.97 -8.56
N LYS A 101 -14.52 22.24 -7.78
CA LYS A 101 -15.37 23.43 -7.90
C LYS A 101 -14.82 24.64 -7.14
N THR A 102 -13.76 24.47 -6.36
CA THR A 102 -13.15 25.53 -5.56
C THR A 102 -11.98 26.16 -6.34
N PRO A 103 -12.09 27.40 -6.85
CA PRO A 103 -11.09 27.99 -7.76
C PRO A 103 -9.67 28.08 -7.17
N GLU A 104 -9.58 28.22 -5.84
CA GLU A 104 -8.31 28.35 -5.11
C GLU A 104 -7.64 27.01 -4.80
N VAL A 105 -8.27 25.87 -5.16
CA VAL A 105 -7.75 24.52 -4.88
C VAL A 105 -7.44 23.80 -6.18
N LYS A 106 -6.35 23.08 -6.18
CA LYS A 106 -5.95 22.16 -7.27
C LYS A 106 -5.96 20.73 -6.73
N VAL A 107 -6.56 19.82 -7.47
CA VAL A 107 -6.48 18.39 -7.22
C VAL A 107 -5.45 17.78 -8.17
N ALA A 108 -4.59 16.92 -7.69
CA ALA A 108 -3.53 16.29 -8.48
C ALA A 108 -3.27 14.84 -8.05
N GLU A 109 -2.78 14.05 -9.00
CA GLU A 109 -2.17 12.75 -8.77
C GLU A 109 -0.66 12.97 -8.86
N LEU A 110 0.05 12.88 -7.72
CA LEU A 110 1.49 13.13 -7.64
C LEU A 110 2.31 11.83 -7.66
N GLU A 111 1.69 10.71 -7.33
CA GLU A 111 2.31 9.39 -7.38
C GLU A 111 2.41 8.94 -8.85
N PRO A 112 3.62 8.82 -9.42
CA PRO A 112 3.79 8.45 -10.82
C PRO A 112 3.42 6.99 -11.10
N ILE A 113 3.42 6.16 -10.08
CA ILE A 113 3.05 4.74 -10.16
C ILE A 113 2.03 4.45 -9.07
N ARG A 114 0.80 4.17 -9.50
CA ARG A 114 -0.36 3.98 -8.62
C ARG A 114 -0.13 2.92 -7.55
N TYR A 115 -0.81 3.06 -6.44
CA TYR A 115 -0.84 2.05 -5.36
C TYR A 115 -1.45 0.74 -5.86
N ILE A 116 -0.95 -0.38 -5.34
CA ILE A 116 -1.51 -1.72 -5.56
C ILE A 116 -2.20 -2.16 -4.29
N GLY A 117 -3.50 -2.42 -4.36
CA GLY A 117 -4.24 -2.99 -3.24
C GLY A 117 -3.89 -4.47 -3.05
N GLN A 118 -3.64 -4.88 -1.81
CA GLN A 118 -3.18 -6.23 -1.49
C GLN A 118 -4.03 -6.89 -0.42
N ILE A 119 -4.46 -8.10 -0.71
CA ILE A 119 -4.99 -9.05 0.26
C ILE A 119 -3.85 -9.95 0.69
N VAL A 120 -3.60 -10.06 1.99
CA VAL A 120 -2.53 -10.86 2.57
C VAL A 120 -3.11 -11.97 3.42
N PHE A 121 -2.71 -13.22 3.13
CA PHE A 121 -3.12 -14.40 3.88
C PHE A 121 -2.09 -14.78 4.94
N ASN A 122 -2.56 -15.32 6.07
CA ASN A 122 -1.70 -16.05 6.99
C ASN A 122 -1.55 -17.50 6.50
N HIS A 123 -0.37 -17.85 6.03
CA HIS A 123 -0.09 -19.21 5.53
C HIS A 123 0.22 -20.23 6.64
N LEU A 124 0.41 -19.77 7.88
CA LEU A 124 0.73 -20.66 9.01
C LEU A 124 -0.53 -21.22 9.69
N GLN A 125 -1.65 -20.51 9.58
CA GLN A 125 -2.86 -20.80 10.37
C GLN A 125 -4.07 -21.13 9.48
N PRO A 126 -5.01 -21.99 9.94
CA PRO A 126 -6.30 -22.13 9.30
C PRO A 126 -7.06 -20.80 9.25
N PRO A 127 -7.98 -20.62 8.27
CA PRO A 127 -8.25 -21.56 7.18
C PRO A 127 -7.28 -21.39 5.99
N PHE A 128 -6.42 -20.33 5.96
CA PHE A 128 -5.64 -19.97 4.78
C PHE A 128 -4.24 -20.59 4.72
N ASN A 129 -3.86 -21.47 5.63
CA ASN A 129 -2.78 -22.44 5.38
C ASN A 129 -3.15 -23.43 4.25
N ASN A 130 -4.43 -23.55 3.91
CA ASN A 130 -4.98 -24.35 2.82
C ASN A 130 -4.85 -23.65 1.46
N ALA A 131 -3.95 -24.13 0.60
CA ALA A 131 -3.71 -23.55 -0.72
C ALA A 131 -4.93 -23.62 -1.66
N LYS A 132 -5.76 -24.69 -1.56
CA LYS A 132 -6.97 -24.81 -2.40
C LYS A 132 -7.99 -23.75 -2.04
N LEU A 133 -8.12 -23.43 -0.75
CA LEU A 133 -9.04 -22.40 -0.28
C LEU A 133 -8.56 -21.00 -0.72
N ARG A 134 -7.25 -20.69 -0.58
CA ARG A 134 -6.71 -19.43 -1.11
C ARG A 134 -6.96 -19.29 -2.61
N ARG A 135 -6.88 -20.41 -3.36
CA ARG A 135 -7.16 -20.40 -4.79
C ARG A 135 -8.65 -20.13 -5.08
N ALA A 136 -9.58 -20.68 -4.31
CA ALA A 136 -11.01 -20.37 -4.45
C ALA A 136 -11.26 -18.87 -4.21
N VAL A 137 -10.61 -18.27 -3.20
CA VAL A 137 -10.69 -16.81 -2.95
C VAL A 137 -10.16 -16.04 -4.17
N LEU A 138 -9.01 -16.42 -4.75
CA LEU A 138 -8.47 -15.77 -5.95
C LEU A 138 -9.48 -15.73 -7.09
N TYR A 139 -10.14 -16.84 -7.39
CA TYR A 139 -11.16 -16.90 -8.44
C TYR A 139 -12.38 -16.02 -8.15
N GLY A 140 -12.66 -15.74 -6.87
CA GLY A 140 -13.75 -14.86 -6.44
C GLY A 140 -13.44 -13.36 -6.55
N ILE A 141 -12.16 -12.97 -6.70
CA ILE A 141 -11.77 -11.56 -6.75
C ILE A 141 -12.24 -10.93 -8.05
N ASP A 142 -13.04 -9.88 -7.94
CA ASP A 142 -13.41 -8.98 -9.03
C ASP A 142 -12.73 -7.62 -8.80
N GLN A 143 -11.63 -7.38 -9.51
CA GLN A 143 -10.89 -6.11 -9.38
C GLN A 143 -11.77 -4.88 -9.65
N ALA A 144 -12.75 -4.98 -10.57
CA ALA A 144 -13.63 -3.85 -10.87
C ALA A 144 -14.50 -3.49 -9.66
N ALA A 145 -15.02 -4.50 -8.95
CA ALA A 145 -15.82 -4.28 -7.73
C ALA A 145 -14.98 -3.68 -6.60
N TYR A 146 -13.77 -4.21 -6.36
CA TYR A 146 -12.85 -3.65 -5.36
C TYR A 146 -12.48 -2.20 -5.68
N LEU A 147 -12.10 -1.92 -6.92
CA LEU A 147 -11.69 -0.59 -7.35
C LEU A 147 -12.84 0.42 -7.32
N ALA A 148 -14.06 0.00 -7.65
CA ALA A 148 -15.24 0.84 -7.51
C ALA A 148 -15.52 1.21 -6.04
N ALA A 149 -15.29 0.27 -5.12
CA ALA A 149 -15.46 0.52 -3.69
C ALA A 149 -14.34 1.40 -3.11
N ILE A 150 -13.08 1.22 -3.56
CA ILE A 150 -11.91 1.95 -3.06
C ILE A 150 -11.88 3.39 -3.58
N ALA A 151 -12.05 3.56 -4.89
CA ALA A 151 -11.81 4.84 -5.55
C ALA A 151 -13.09 5.54 -6.02
N GLY A 152 -14.20 4.82 -6.21
CA GLY A 152 -15.46 5.41 -6.69
C GLY A 152 -15.37 6.02 -8.09
N ASP A 153 -14.42 6.91 -8.30
CA ASP A 153 -14.14 7.58 -9.58
C ASP A 153 -13.11 6.78 -10.39
N LYS A 154 -13.50 6.37 -11.59
CA LYS A 154 -12.66 5.58 -12.51
C LYS A 154 -11.36 6.29 -12.94
N ARG A 155 -11.28 7.60 -12.80
CA ARG A 155 -10.04 8.35 -13.07
C ARG A 155 -8.90 7.89 -12.16
N PHE A 156 -9.24 7.50 -10.92
CA PHE A 156 -8.28 7.13 -9.88
C PHE A 156 -8.11 5.63 -9.71
N SER A 157 -8.58 4.81 -10.65
CA SER A 157 -8.44 3.37 -10.57
C SER A 157 -8.19 2.74 -11.92
N SER A 158 -7.52 1.60 -11.94
CA SER A 158 -7.29 0.81 -13.14
C SER A 158 -7.17 -0.67 -12.81
N ILE A 159 -7.85 -1.52 -13.60
CA ILE A 159 -7.63 -2.96 -13.56
C ILE A 159 -6.17 -3.21 -13.90
N CYS A 160 -5.48 -3.96 -13.04
CA CYS A 160 -4.09 -4.31 -13.23
C CYS A 160 -3.81 -5.71 -12.68
N TYR A 161 -3.47 -6.63 -13.56
CA TYR A 161 -3.17 -8.00 -13.19
C TYR A 161 -1.69 -8.23 -12.87
N SER A 162 -0.85 -7.22 -13.06
CA SER A 162 0.56 -7.31 -12.72
C SER A 162 0.78 -7.08 -11.22
N LEU A 163 1.53 -7.99 -10.60
CA LEU A 163 1.97 -7.84 -9.20
C LEU A 163 3.07 -6.76 -9.08
N PHE A 164 3.73 -6.42 -10.20
CA PHE A 164 4.75 -5.36 -10.26
C PHE A 164 4.16 -3.98 -10.60
N GLY A 165 2.84 -3.91 -10.78
CA GLY A 165 2.16 -2.74 -11.31
C GLY A 165 2.07 -2.74 -12.84
N CYS A 166 1.13 -1.98 -13.37
CA CYS A 166 0.92 -1.85 -14.81
C CYS A 166 1.63 -0.61 -15.35
N GLY A 167 2.12 -0.71 -16.58
CA GLY A 167 2.83 0.40 -17.25
C GLY A 167 4.29 0.57 -16.81
N VAL A 168 4.86 -0.38 -16.09
CA VAL A 168 6.28 -0.39 -15.65
C VAL A 168 7.07 -1.50 -16.34
N PRO A 169 8.41 -1.47 -16.35
CA PRO A 169 9.24 -2.40 -17.13
C PRO A 169 9.00 -3.89 -16.85
N MET A 170 8.71 -4.26 -15.58
CA MET A 170 8.45 -5.66 -15.19
C MET A 170 6.97 -6.05 -15.24
N SER A 171 6.11 -5.18 -15.76
CA SER A 171 4.67 -5.44 -15.91
C SER A 171 4.41 -6.68 -16.77
N THR A 172 3.56 -7.59 -16.28
CA THR A 172 3.20 -8.83 -16.96
C THR A 172 1.80 -9.28 -16.52
N GLU A 173 1.15 -10.09 -17.33
CA GLU A 173 -0.13 -10.73 -16.97
C GLU A 173 0.00 -12.26 -16.80
N ALA A 174 1.21 -12.78 -16.74
CA ALA A 174 1.46 -14.22 -16.59
C ALA A 174 0.79 -14.78 -15.33
N GLY A 175 0.03 -15.85 -15.48
CA GLY A 175 -0.68 -16.52 -14.38
C GLY A 175 -1.93 -15.82 -13.85
N ALA A 176 -2.34 -14.70 -14.47
CA ALA A 176 -3.46 -13.89 -14.01
C ALA A 176 -4.84 -14.33 -14.55
N GLU A 177 -4.92 -15.44 -15.29
CA GLU A 177 -6.16 -15.94 -15.88
C GLU A 177 -7.31 -16.07 -14.86
N PRO A 178 -7.06 -16.50 -13.59
CA PRO A 178 -8.12 -16.56 -12.58
C PRO A 178 -8.77 -15.23 -12.25
N LEU A 179 -8.10 -14.12 -12.50
CA LEU A 179 -8.62 -12.76 -12.25
C LEU A 179 -9.37 -12.18 -13.45
N LYS A 180 -9.39 -12.86 -14.59
CA LYS A 180 -10.00 -12.37 -15.83
C LYS A 180 -11.39 -13.00 -16.05
N GLY A 181 -12.25 -12.30 -16.79
CA GLY A 181 -13.56 -12.80 -17.18
C GLY A 181 -14.61 -12.75 -16.05
N PRO A 182 -15.82 -13.28 -16.34
CA PRO A 182 -16.94 -13.29 -15.39
C PRO A 182 -16.71 -14.25 -14.23
N ARG A 183 -17.31 -13.97 -13.08
CA ARG A 183 -17.22 -14.79 -11.86
C ARG A 183 -18.39 -15.77 -11.79
N ASP A 184 -18.14 -17.06 -11.98
CA ASP A 184 -19.12 -18.11 -11.66
C ASP A 184 -19.08 -18.41 -10.16
N MET A 185 -19.87 -17.66 -9.40
CA MET A 185 -19.89 -17.78 -7.95
C MET A 185 -20.35 -19.16 -7.46
N ALA A 186 -21.16 -19.90 -8.24
CA ALA A 186 -21.57 -21.25 -7.87
C ALA A 186 -20.39 -22.23 -7.96
N ALA A 187 -19.66 -22.20 -9.07
CA ALA A 187 -18.45 -23.00 -9.25
C ALA A 187 -17.37 -22.65 -8.22
N ILE A 188 -17.16 -21.35 -7.93
CA ILE A 188 -16.15 -20.89 -6.96
C ILE A 188 -16.52 -21.34 -5.53
N LYS A 189 -17.80 -21.25 -5.16
CA LYS A 189 -18.31 -21.78 -3.88
C LYS A 189 -18.08 -23.28 -3.76
N GLN A 190 -18.30 -24.03 -4.84
CA GLN A 190 -18.00 -25.45 -4.89
C GLN A 190 -16.49 -25.71 -4.70
N MET A 191 -15.61 -24.95 -5.35
CA MET A 191 -14.15 -25.03 -5.14
C MET A 191 -13.77 -24.80 -3.66
N ALA A 192 -14.40 -23.84 -2.99
CA ALA A 192 -14.16 -23.59 -1.58
C ALA A 192 -14.63 -24.78 -0.72
N ALA A 193 -15.79 -25.37 -0.98
CA ALA A 193 -16.28 -26.54 -0.28
C ALA A 193 -15.38 -27.77 -0.50
N GLU A 194 -14.89 -28.00 -1.74
CA GLU A 194 -13.99 -29.10 -2.09
C GLU A 194 -12.55 -28.88 -1.61
N SER A 195 -12.23 -27.71 -1.07
CA SER A 195 -10.89 -27.43 -0.52
C SER A 195 -10.56 -28.25 0.74
N GLY A 196 -11.58 -28.76 1.43
CA GLY A 196 -11.48 -29.37 2.74
C GLY A 196 -11.61 -28.38 3.89
N TYR A 197 -12.19 -27.19 3.63
CA TYR A 197 -12.56 -26.24 4.67
C TYR A 197 -13.61 -26.84 5.61
N ASN A 198 -13.44 -26.67 6.93
CA ASN A 198 -14.18 -27.39 7.96
C ASN A 198 -14.88 -26.47 8.95
N GLY A 199 -15.08 -25.20 8.55
CA GLY A 199 -15.80 -24.21 9.36
C GLY A 199 -14.90 -23.38 10.28
N GLU A 200 -13.59 -23.48 10.17
CA GLU A 200 -12.65 -22.64 10.92
C GLU A 200 -12.90 -21.14 10.65
N PRO A 201 -12.94 -20.28 11.67
CA PRO A 201 -13.22 -18.88 11.47
C PRO A 201 -12.08 -18.19 10.69
N ALA A 202 -12.45 -17.48 9.63
CA ALA A 202 -11.55 -16.56 8.95
C ALA A 202 -11.54 -15.23 9.72
N VAL A 203 -10.51 -15.02 10.56
CA VAL A 203 -10.30 -13.77 11.29
C VAL A 203 -9.74 -12.72 10.34
N VAL A 204 -10.58 -11.76 9.99
CA VAL A 204 -10.30 -10.68 9.04
C VAL A 204 -10.00 -9.41 9.83
N LEU A 205 -8.78 -8.87 9.73
CA LEU A 205 -8.42 -7.62 10.39
C LEU A 205 -8.94 -6.43 9.59
N ASP A 206 -9.75 -5.59 10.24
CA ASP A 206 -10.38 -4.42 9.64
C ASP A 206 -9.82 -3.13 10.27
N ALA A 207 -9.05 -2.38 9.51
CA ALA A 207 -8.45 -1.11 9.92
C ALA A 207 -9.42 0.05 9.68
N THR A 208 -10.29 0.36 10.65
CA THR A 208 -11.41 1.30 10.49
C THR A 208 -11.01 2.76 10.24
N ASP A 209 -9.79 3.14 10.59
CA ASP A 209 -9.20 4.47 10.37
C ASP A 209 -8.30 4.54 9.13
N PHE A 210 -8.14 3.43 8.37
CA PHE A 210 -7.43 3.38 7.10
C PHE A 210 -8.39 2.97 5.97
N GLY A 211 -9.06 3.95 5.35
CA GLY A 211 -10.19 3.76 4.46
C GLY A 211 -10.00 2.73 3.35
N VAL A 212 -8.83 2.66 2.72
CA VAL A 212 -8.53 1.66 1.67
C VAL A 212 -8.53 0.24 2.24
N ALA A 213 -7.87 0.01 3.38
CA ALA A 213 -7.81 -1.30 4.01
C ALA A 213 -9.19 -1.70 4.57
N HIS A 214 -9.91 -0.76 5.17
CA HIS A 214 -11.29 -0.96 5.63
C HIS A 214 -12.21 -1.40 4.50
N THR A 215 -12.21 -0.66 3.39
CA THR A 215 -13.03 -1.01 2.21
C THR A 215 -12.71 -2.42 1.69
N MET A 216 -11.42 -2.76 1.55
CA MET A 216 -11.02 -4.10 1.12
C MET A 216 -11.45 -5.18 2.11
N ALA A 217 -11.39 -4.93 3.42
CA ALA A 217 -11.84 -5.86 4.44
C ALA A 217 -13.33 -6.18 4.30
N LEU A 218 -14.17 -5.15 4.13
CA LEU A 218 -15.61 -5.31 3.97
C LEU A 218 -15.98 -6.09 2.69
N VAL A 219 -15.40 -5.71 1.54
CA VAL A 219 -15.64 -6.40 0.26
C VAL A 219 -15.17 -7.84 0.32
N THR A 220 -14.03 -8.11 0.98
CA THR A 220 -13.52 -9.48 1.13
C THR A 220 -14.39 -10.28 2.11
N ALA A 221 -14.84 -9.70 3.20
CA ALA A 221 -15.72 -10.38 4.15
C ALA A 221 -17.02 -10.85 3.47
N ASP A 222 -17.65 -10.00 2.65
CA ASP A 222 -18.82 -10.40 1.82
C ASP A 222 -18.47 -11.56 0.89
N LEU A 223 -17.36 -11.47 0.17
CA LEU A 223 -16.91 -12.54 -0.71
C LEU A 223 -16.74 -13.86 0.04
N LEU A 224 -16.05 -13.87 1.18
CA LEU A 224 -15.83 -15.08 1.97
C LEU A 224 -17.14 -15.69 2.47
N GLN A 225 -18.09 -14.86 2.92
CA GLN A 225 -19.44 -15.32 3.34
C GLN A 225 -20.20 -15.95 2.16
N ARG A 226 -20.14 -15.34 0.99
CA ARG A 226 -20.76 -15.89 -0.24
C ARG A 226 -20.12 -17.21 -0.66
N LEU A 227 -18.83 -17.42 -0.38
CA LEU A 227 -18.13 -18.70 -0.58
C LEU A 227 -18.51 -19.75 0.48
N GLY A 228 -19.22 -19.36 1.55
CA GLY A 228 -19.66 -20.25 2.62
C GLY A 228 -18.67 -20.34 3.79
N LEU A 229 -17.73 -19.40 3.92
CA LEU A 229 -16.81 -19.36 5.04
C LEU A 229 -17.45 -18.63 6.24
N THR A 230 -17.08 -19.08 7.44
CA THR A 230 -17.34 -18.35 8.69
C THR A 230 -16.38 -17.20 8.80
N VAL A 231 -16.90 -15.97 8.86
CA VAL A 231 -16.06 -14.75 8.91
C VAL A 231 -16.17 -14.11 10.28
N ASP A 232 -15.02 -13.85 10.91
CA ASP A 232 -14.87 -13.04 12.11
C ASP A 232 -14.16 -11.72 11.72
N LEU A 233 -14.98 -10.68 11.45
CA LEU A 233 -14.48 -9.36 11.08
C LEU A 233 -14.13 -8.58 12.34
N GLN A 234 -12.85 -8.30 12.55
CA GLN A 234 -12.34 -7.66 13.76
C GLN A 234 -11.89 -6.23 13.48
N ALA A 235 -12.75 -5.27 13.84
CA ALA A 235 -12.52 -3.84 13.70
C ALA A 235 -11.52 -3.33 14.74
N MET A 236 -10.53 -2.57 14.29
CA MET A 236 -9.51 -1.92 15.13
C MET A 236 -8.86 -0.76 14.37
N ASP A 237 -8.05 0.05 15.04
CA ASP A 237 -7.22 1.05 14.39
C ASP A 237 -6.05 0.43 13.62
N TRP A 238 -5.50 1.18 12.64
CA TRP A 238 -4.39 0.70 11.81
C TRP A 238 -3.15 0.34 12.61
N GLY A 239 -2.82 1.11 13.66
CA GLY A 239 -1.69 0.81 14.54
C GLY A 239 -1.84 -0.56 15.20
N SER A 240 -3.04 -0.89 15.66
CA SER A 240 -3.40 -2.20 16.24
C SER A 240 -3.30 -3.32 15.19
N VAL A 241 -3.74 -3.08 13.94
CA VAL A 241 -3.54 -4.04 12.82
C VAL A 241 -2.06 -4.27 12.59
N LEU A 242 -1.23 -3.21 12.54
CA LEU A 242 0.23 -3.32 12.35
C LEU A 242 0.90 -4.13 13.46
N GLY A 243 0.46 -3.98 14.71
CA GLY A 243 0.93 -4.79 15.83
C GLY A 243 0.46 -6.24 15.71
N ARG A 244 -0.82 -6.44 15.40
CA ARG A 244 -1.42 -7.78 15.37
C ARG A 244 -0.93 -8.65 14.21
N ARG A 245 -0.69 -8.09 13.03
CA ARG A 245 -0.19 -8.84 11.87
C ARG A 245 1.19 -9.48 12.09
N THR A 246 1.92 -9.07 13.13
CA THR A 246 3.22 -9.68 13.49
C THR A 246 3.07 -11.01 14.23
N LYS A 247 1.86 -11.32 14.74
CA LYS A 247 1.61 -12.53 15.53
C LYS A 247 1.48 -13.76 14.63
N LYS A 248 2.26 -14.79 14.92
CA LYS A 248 2.22 -16.11 14.27
C LYS A 248 1.29 -17.10 14.98
N ASP A 249 0.72 -16.70 16.11
CA ASP A 249 -0.14 -17.54 16.94
C ASP A 249 -1.42 -17.97 16.19
N PRO A 250 -2.05 -19.06 16.64
CA PRO A 250 -3.41 -19.41 16.25
C PRO A 250 -4.42 -18.31 16.56
N VAL A 251 -5.52 -18.28 15.84
CA VAL A 251 -6.55 -17.22 15.98
C VAL A 251 -7.12 -17.13 17.39
N GLU A 252 -7.25 -18.26 18.09
CA GLU A 252 -7.72 -18.33 19.50
C GLU A 252 -6.76 -17.68 20.49
N ARG A 253 -5.52 -17.45 20.10
CA ARG A 253 -4.49 -16.79 20.91
C ARG A 253 -4.13 -15.40 20.36
N GLY A 254 -5.06 -14.79 19.62
CA GLY A 254 -4.91 -13.46 19.10
C GLY A 254 -4.17 -13.40 17.75
N GLY A 255 -4.02 -14.52 17.05
CA GLY A 255 -3.59 -14.57 15.65
C GLY A 255 -4.65 -14.01 14.71
N TRP A 256 -4.42 -14.17 13.41
CA TRP A 256 -5.24 -13.61 12.34
C TRP A 256 -5.21 -14.51 11.11
N SER A 257 -6.17 -14.34 10.20
CA SER A 257 -6.26 -15.11 8.95
C SER A 257 -5.98 -14.25 7.72
N MET A 258 -6.42 -13.00 7.72
CA MET A 258 -6.22 -12.04 6.62
C MET A 258 -6.04 -10.62 7.15
N PHE A 259 -5.24 -9.82 6.44
CA PHE A 259 -5.23 -8.37 6.56
C PHE A 259 -5.08 -7.72 5.17
N PHE A 260 -5.28 -6.42 5.12
CA PHE A 260 -5.30 -5.63 3.89
C PHE A 260 -4.35 -4.46 3.98
N GLY A 261 -3.85 -4.05 2.84
CA GLY A 261 -3.01 -2.87 2.74
C GLY A 261 -2.83 -2.45 1.29
N SER A 262 -2.17 -1.34 1.10
CA SER A 262 -1.71 -0.88 -0.21
C SER A 262 -0.21 -0.81 -0.23
N LEU A 263 0.37 -1.18 -1.36
CA LEU A 263 1.79 -1.01 -1.64
C LEU A 263 1.95 0.16 -2.59
N ALA A 264 2.82 1.12 -2.26
CA ALA A 264 3.18 2.15 -3.22
C ALA A 264 3.77 1.50 -4.47
N GLY A 265 3.36 1.94 -5.66
CA GLY A 265 3.80 1.30 -6.90
C GLY A 265 5.33 1.27 -7.03
N ALA A 266 6.01 2.27 -6.49
CA ALA A 266 7.47 2.31 -6.43
C ALA A 266 8.11 1.15 -5.66
N ASP A 267 7.41 0.60 -4.66
CA ASP A 267 7.89 -0.53 -3.84
C ASP A 267 7.58 -1.90 -4.48
N ALA A 268 6.85 -1.91 -5.59
CA ALA A 268 6.47 -3.12 -6.33
C ALA A 268 7.21 -3.27 -7.66
N LEU A 269 8.00 -2.29 -8.09
CA LEU A 269 8.57 -2.16 -9.45
C LEU A 269 9.29 -3.39 -9.97
N ASP A 270 9.91 -4.15 -9.09
CA ASP A 270 10.69 -5.32 -9.45
C ASP A 270 10.75 -6.39 -8.33
N PRO A 271 11.18 -7.61 -8.66
CA PRO A 271 11.26 -8.71 -7.70
C PRO A 271 12.21 -8.49 -6.53
N ALA A 272 13.23 -7.64 -6.64
CA ALA A 272 14.20 -7.43 -5.56
C ALA A 272 13.59 -6.67 -4.39
N ILE A 273 12.82 -5.61 -4.68
CA ILE A 273 12.23 -4.72 -3.66
C ILE A 273 10.85 -5.16 -3.19
N HIS A 274 10.13 -5.97 -3.95
CA HIS A 274 8.76 -6.39 -3.64
C HIS A 274 8.70 -7.36 -2.44
N LEU A 275 8.61 -6.83 -1.24
CA LEU A 275 8.66 -7.63 0.01
C LEU A 275 7.53 -8.64 0.12
N SER A 276 6.33 -8.31 -0.36
CA SER A 276 5.15 -9.20 -0.27
C SER A 276 5.26 -10.45 -1.17
N LEU A 277 6.20 -10.49 -2.13
CA LEU A 277 6.46 -11.64 -2.98
C LEU A 277 7.59 -12.54 -2.45
N ARG A 278 7.93 -12.47 -1.15
CA ARG A 278 8.93 -13.35 -0.54
C ARG A 278 8.30 -14.67 -0.15
N GLY A 279 8.92 -15.79 -0.59
CA GLY A 279 8.51 -17.15 -0.26
C GLY A 279 9.41 -17.82 0.78
N SER A 280 10.11 -17.06 1.63
CA SER A 280 11.15 -17.56 2.55
C SER A 280 10.61 -18.06 3.91
N GLY A 281 9.33 -18.43 3.98
CA GLY A 281 8.70 -19.00 5.16
C GLY A 281 8.71 -18.02 6.34
N GLU A 282 9.16 -18.46 7.51
CA GLU A 282 9.18 -17.60 8.70
C GLU A 282 10.05 -16.35 8.60
N LYS A 283 10.91 -16.26 7.59
CA LYS A 283 11.71 -15.07 7.25
C LYS A 283 11.05 -14.20 6.18
N ALA A 284 9.92 -14.66 5.61
CA ALA A 284 9.15 -13.85 4.67
C ALA A 284 8.47 -12.69 5.39
N TRP A 285 7.94 -11.75 4.60
CA TRP A 285 7.07 -10.70 5.11
C TRP A 285 5.80 -11.30 5.74
N PHE A 286 4.98 -10.51 6.39
CA PHE A 286 3.78 -10.95 7.10
C PHE A 286 2.91 -11.87 6.22
N GLY A 287 2.33 -12.90 6.85
CA GLY A 287 1.66 -14.00 6.15
C GLY A 287 2.56 -15.23 5.98
N TRP A 288 3.88 -15.07 5.95
CA TRP A 288 4.90 -16.12 6.00
C TRP A 288 4.74 -17.22 4.95
N PRO A 289 4.53 -16.89 3.68
CA PRO A 289 4.42 -17.88 2.62
C PRO A 289 5.75 -18.64 2.45
N THR A 290 5.64 -19.92 2.15
CA THR A 290 6.80 -20.78 1.84
C THR A 290 6.71 -21.23 0.39
N ASP A 291 7.67 -20.81 -0.44
CA ASP A 291 7.77 -21.19 -1.85
C ASP A 291 9.23 -21.11 -2.31
N ALA A 292 9.90 -22.25 -2.29
CA ALA A 292 11.30 -22.34 -2.68
C ALA A 292 11.54 -21.99 -4.16
N LYS A 293 10.56 -22.28 -5.04
CA LYS A 293 10.66 -21.97 -6.46
C LYS A 293 10.57 -20.46 -6.70
N LEU A 294 9.70 -19.78 -5.97
CA LEU A 294 9.59 -18.31 -6.01
C LEU A 294 10.91 -17.64 -5.59
N GLU A 295 11.54 -18.11 -4.51
CA GLU A 295 12.82 -17.56 -4.06
C GLU A 295 13.95 -17.87 -5.06
N GLU A 296 14.02 -19.08 -5.65
CA GLU A 296 14.98 -19.42 -6.72
C GLU A 296 14.86 -18.46 -7.92
N LEU A 297 13.62 -18.24 -8.39
CA LEU A 297 13.36 -17.34 -9.52
C LEU A 297 13.75 -15.87 -9.20
N ARG A 298 13.46 -15.42 -7.97
CA ARG A 298 13.84 -14.08 -7.50
C ARG A 298 15.36 -13.94 -7.41
N GLU A 299 16.08 -14.94 -6.91
CA GLU A 299 17.55 -14.94 -6.87
C GLU A 299 18.13 -14.87 -8.27
N ARG A 300 17.64 -15.67 -9.21
CA ARG A 300 18.05 -15.61 -10.62
C ARG A 300 17.82 -14.21 -11.20
N TRP A 301 16.68 -13.58 -10.91
CA TRP A 301 16.38 -12.24 -11.39
C TRP A 301 17.41 -11.22 -10.88
N ILE A 302 17.77 -11.29 -9.59
CA ILE A 302 18.73 -10.35 -8.96
C ILE A 302 20.10 -10.42 -9.64
N PHE A 303 20.56 -11.62 -10.00
CA PHE A 303 21.87 -11.82 -10.64
C PHE A 303 21.85 -11.73 -12.17
N THR A 304 20.70 -11.43 -12.79
CA THR A 304 20.57 -11.23 -14.24
C THR A 304 20.74 -9.77 -14.58
N GLU A 305 21.62 -9.43 -15.53
CA GLU A 305 21.84 -8.06 -16.02
C GLU A 305 20.99 -7.74 -17.25
N ASP A 306 20.74 -8.74 -18.08
CA ASP A 306 20.03 -8.60 -19.36
C ASP A 306 18.54 -8.29 -19.15
N GLU A 307 18.07 -7.15 -19.67
CA GLU A 307 16.68 -6.69 -19.44
C GLU A 307 15.62 -7.62 -20.06
N PRO A 308 15.74 -8.16 -21.29
CA PRO A 308 14.80 -9.15 -21.80
C PRO A 308 14.67 -10.39 -20.89
N THR A 309 15.78 -10.92 -20.40
CA THR A 309 15.78 -12.07 -19.48
C THR A 309 15.16 -11.70 -18.12
N ARG A 310 15.41 -10.49 -17.62
CA ARG A 310 14.72 -9.98 -16.40
C ARG A 310 13.21 -9.91 -16.59
N LYS A 311 12.72 -9.45 -17.73
CA LYS A 311 11.27 -9.42 -18.04
C LYS A 311 10.68 -10.82 -18.09
N GLN A 312 11.37 -11.77 -18.71
CA GLN A 312 10.94 -13.17 -18.70
C GLN A 312 10.89 -13.75 -17.28
N LEU A 313 11.94 -13.56 -16.49
CA LEU A 313 11.98 -14.01 -15.10
C LEU A 313 10.88 -13.34 -14.25
N ALA A 314 10.57 -12.06 -14.47
CA ALA A 314 9.47 -11.41 -13.79
C ALA A 314 8.12 -12.07 -14.13
N ALA A 315 7.91 -12.49 -15.38
CA ALA A 315 6.73 -13.25 -15.78
C ALA A 315 6.67 -14.63 -15.10
N GLU A 316 7.79 -15.35 -15.03
CA GLU A 316 7.89 -16.64 -14.31
C GLU A 316 7.63 -16.48 -12.81
N ILE A 317 8.18 -15.43 -12.18
CA ILE A 317 7.94 -15.07 -10.77
C ILE A 317 6.47 -14.79 -10.52
N GLN A 318 5.84 -13.98 -11.36
CA GLN A 318 4.42 -13.67 -11.20
C GLN A 318 3.55 -14.91 -11.39
N GLN A 319 3.83 -15.73 -12.39
CA GLN A 319 3.12 -16.99 -12.60
C GLN A 319 3.23 -17.91 -11.39
N GLN A 320 4.42 -18.05 -10.80
CA GLN A 320 4.65 -18.82 -9.58
C GLN A 320 3.90 -18.20 -8.38
N ALA A 321 3.94 -16.88 -8.24
CA ALA A 321 3.22 -16.17 -7.18
C ALA A 321 1.70 -16.35 -7.27
N TYR A 322 1.11 -16.42 -8.47
CA TYR A 322 -0.31 -16.77 -8.65
C TYR A 322 -0.64 -18.25 -8.40
N GLN A 323 0.37 -19.12 -8.28
CA GLN A 323 0.19 -20.50 -7.83
C GLN A 323 0.25 -20.63 -6.31
N SER A 324 1.24 -20.01 -5.68
CA SER A 324 1.46 -20.09 -4.22
C SER A 324 0.63 -19.10 -3.41
N LEU A 325 0.24 -17.97 -4.03
CA LEU A 325 -0.60 -16.91 -3.47
C LEU A 325 -0.04 -16.29 -2.18
N PRO A 326 1.16 -15.72 -2.20
CA PRO A 326 1.64 -14.92 -1.08
C PRO A 326 0.72 -13.71 -0.82
N ILE A 327 0.19 -13.13 -1.89
CA ILE A 327 -0.80 -12.05 -1.88
C ILE A 327 -1.77 -12.21 -3.05
N ILE A 328 -2.89 -11.48 -2.99
CA ILE A 328 -3.74 -11.21 -4.17
C ILE A 328 -3.76 -9.69 -4.40
N SER A 329 -3.51 -9.25 -5.65
CA SER A 329 -3.71 -7.87 -6.08
C SER A 329 -5.18 -7.63 -6.42
N VAL A 330 -5.75 -6.54 -5.91
CA VAL A 330 -7.12 -6.10 -6.24
C VAL A 330 -7.13 -4.97 -7.28
N GLY A 331 -6.02 -4.74 -7.95
CA GLY A 331 -5.85 -3.71 -8.97
C GLY A 331 -5.04 -2.51 -8.49
N GLN A 332 -4.99 -1.47 -9.30
CA GLN A 332 -4.26 -0.23 -9.01
C GLN A 332 -5.21 0.95 -8.81
N PHE A 333 -4.86 1.81 -7.88
CA PHE A 333 -5.59 3.05 -7.62
C PHE A 333 -4.63 4.19 -7.25
N ALA A 334 -5.04 5.41 -7.56
CA ALA A 334 -4.40 6.62 -7.10
C ALA A 334 -5.11 7.14 -5.83
N ILE A 335 -4.33 7.73 -4.95
CA ILE A 335 -4.85 8.54 -3.85
C ILE A 335 -4.55 9.99 -4.24
N PRO A 336 -5.57 10.76 -4.68
CA PRO A 336 -5.35 12.15 -5.07
C PRO A 336 -4.91 12.99 -3.88
N THR A 337 -4.23 14.06 -4.17
CA THR A 337 -3.89 15.13 -3.23
C THR A 337 -4.57 16.42 -3.65
N ALA A 338 -4.82 17.33 -2.72
CA ALA A 338 -5.33 18.65 -3.03
C ALA A 338 -4.53 19.74 -2.32
N TYR A 339 -4.27 20.82 -3.01
CA TYR A 339 -3.50 21.92 -2.47
C TYR A 339 -4.00 23.28 -3.00
N ARG A 340 -3.74 24.30 -2.23
CA ARG A 340 -4.11 25.67 -2.63
C ARG A 340 -3.28 26.16 -3.81
N SER A 341 -3.90 26.93 -4.71
CA SER A 341 -3.27 27.47 -5.91
C SER A 341 -2.12 28.44 -5.61
N THR A 342 -1.98 28.89 -4.37
CA THR A 342 -0.83 29.64 -3.85
C THR A 342 0.43 28.80 -3.73
N LEU A 343 0.33 27.46 -3.74
CA LEU A 343 1.49 26.60 -3.77
C LEU A 343 1.97 26.36 -5.20
N SER A 344 3.28 26.39 -5.39
CA SER A 344 3.96 26.07 -6.65
C SER A 344 5.22 25.23 -6.41
N GLY A 345 5.84 24.70 -7.47
CA GLY A 345 7.06 23.92 -7.36
C GLY A 345 6.89 22.52 -6.76
N ILE A 346 5.66 22.01 -6.73
CA ILE A 346 5.36 20.65 -6.25
C ILE A 346 5.97 19.64 -7.20
N VAL A 347 6.73 18.71 -6.66
CA VAL A 347 7.45 17.67 -7.41
C VAL A 347 6.67 16.35 -7.33
N PRO A 348 6.28 15.75 -8.48
CA PRO A 348 5.71 14.40 -8.49
C PRO A 348 6.68 13.40 -7.87
N SER A 349 6.21 12.61 -6.93
CA SER A 349 7.04 11.66 -6.18
C SER A 349 6.16 10.60 -5.51
N PRO A 350 6.67 9.36 -5.30
CA PRO A 350 6.00 8.31 -4.54
C PRO A 350 5.66 8.69 -3.09
N VAL A 351 6.32 9.69 -2.56
CA VAL A 351 6.03 10.27 -1.24
C VAL A 351 5.93 11.77 -1.37
N ILE A 352 5.12 12.41 -0.56
CA ILE A 352 5.06 13.86 -0.55
C ILE A 352 6.41 14.42 -0.12
N VAL A 353 6.94 15.31 -0.95
CA VAL A 353 8.19 16.00 -0.71
C VAL A 353 7.96 17.51 -0.64
N MET A 354 8.60 18.17 0.32
CA MET A 354 8.38 19.58 0.60
C MET A 354 9.51 20.49 0.09
N TRP A 355 10.58 19.92 -0.47
CA TRP A 355 11.57 20.72 -1.19
C TRP A 355 11.01 21.22 -2.51
N ASN A 356 11.51 22.35 -2.95
CA ASN A 356 11.05 23.13 -4.11
C ASN A 356 9.61 23.70 -4.00
N VAL A 357 8.84 23.32 -2.98
CA VAL A 357 7.53 23.89 -2.73
C VAL A 357 7.67 25.35 -2.25
N GLU A 358 6.95 26.23 -2.91
CA GLU A 358 6.92 27.66 -2.65
C GLU A 358 5.49 28.10 -2.41
N LYS A 359 5.28 28.91 -1.36
CA LYS A 359 4.00 29.53 -1.07
C LYS A 359 4.09 31.01 -1.50
N LYS A 360 3.17 31.43 -2.38
CA LYS A 360 3.03 32.81 -2.88
C LYS A 360 2.08 33.61 -2.04
#